data_436cd64f9b68d1578846b4419fff2575
#
_entry.id   436cd64f9b68d1578846b4419fff2575
#
_cell.length_a   1.000
_cell.length_b   1.000
_cell.length_c   1.000
_cell.angle_alpha   90.00
_cell.angle_beta   90.00
_cell.angle_gamma   90.00
#
_symmetry.space_group_name_H-M   'P 1'
#
loop_
_entity.id
_entity.type
_entity.pdbx_description
1 polymer ?
#
loop_
_entity_poly.entity_id
_entity_poly.type
_entity_poly.pdbx_seq_one_letter_code
_entity_poly.pdbx_strand_id
1 'polypeptide(L)'
;MALYVTAVDENSPAERFGLTVGCALLAIDGHPLNDALDYQFYTTPTSFSLEVCENEQHRTVQITKAEYEPLGCNFKTYLGDEKHSCANHCMFCFIDQLPPGMREPLYFKDDDERLSFLFGNYITLTNLTDHEIDRIIQMHISPIFVSVHTTNPALRVRMLANKRGGEVLDYLPRLAAGGIELNCQLVLCRGVNDGDELRRTLTDLLALRPQVGSIAAVPAGVTDYRKGLYKLTPYDKETAAATLDILEEFAQKCRAEYGRSVIYPSDEWYLTAERPLPPAEFYDAFAQLEDGVGMWRLYHDTFLEELENHTGLVMPHSMDVVTGTLAGPLIRECADTLMQKYPQVKINVHEIKNEYFGGNVSVAGLVTGTDIIKQCSGKLHSDLLAVPEVMIRDEKGQFLDDITLEELGRALGCRAVSIPTDGGGCCKAMLSTHKRKTIKFKR
;
A
#
# COMPACT_ATOMS: atom_id res chain seq x y z
N MET A 1 -13.63 -25.22 3.08
CA MET A 1 -14.69 -24.48 2.35
C MET A 1 -14.73 -24.99 0.92
N ALA A 2 -15.76 -24.73 0.12
CA ALA A 2 -15.82 -25.13 -1.27
C ALA A 2 -15.76 -23.91 -2.17
N LEU A 3 -15.03 -23.98 -3.29
CA LEU A 3 -14.99 -22.92 -4.29
C LEU A 3 -16.16 -23.10 -5.28
N TYR A 4 -17.08 -22.14 -5.31
CA TYR A 4 -18.25 -22.19 -6.21
C TYR A 4 -17.94 -21.53 -7.55
N VAL A 5 -18.10 -22.29 -8.64
CA VAL A 5 -17.90 -21.82 -10.00
C VAL A 5 -19.01 -20.84 -10.39
N THR A 6 -18.64 -19.62 -10.78
CA THR A 6 -19.58 -18.58 -11.24
C THR A 6 -19.59 -18.37 -12.75
N ALA A 7 -18.51 -18.77 -13.43
CA ALA A 7 -18.44 -18.85 -14.88
C ALA A 7 -17.41 -19.91 -15.29
N VAL A 8 -17.59 -20.47 -16.50
CA VAL A 8 -16.65 -21.41 -17.14
C VAL A 8 -16.24 -20.80 -18.47
N ASP A 9 -14.94 -20.76 -18.74
CA ASP A 9 -14.39 -20.19 -19.95
C ASP A 9 -14.69 -21.11 -21.15
N GLU A 10 -15.06 -20.52 -22.27
CA GLU A 10 -15.33 -21.25 -23.52
C GLU A 10 -14.07 -21.99 -24.01
N ASN A 11 -14.23 -23.21 -24.48
CA ASN A 11 -13.18 -24.13 -24.95
C ASN A 11 -12.11 -24.49 -23.89
N SER A 12 -12.34 -24.18 -22.62
CA SER A 12 -11.45 -24.53 -21.50
C SER A 12 -11.51 -26.03 -21.15
N PRO A 13 -10.54 -26.58 -20.42
CA PRO A 13 -10.63 -27.91 -19.82
C PRO A 13 -11.88 -28.06 -18.95
N ALA A 14 -12.25 -27.06 -18.16
CA ALA A 14 -13.45 -27.07 -17.33
C ALA A 14 -14.71 -27.38 -18.15
N GLU A 15 -14.90 -26.71 -19.29
CA GLU A 15 -16.02 -26.97 -20.20
C GLU A 15 -15.93 -28.36 -20.82
N ARG A 16 -14.74 -28.75 -21.31
CA ARG A 16 -14.54 -30.09 -21.95
C ARG A 16 -14.84 -31.25 -21.02
N PHE A 17 -14.58 -31.08 -19.71
CA PHE A 17 -14.84 -32.12 -18.69
C PHE A 17 -16.17 -31.93 -17.95
N GLY A 18 -17.04 -31.06 -18.45
CA GLY A 18 -18.41 -30.91 -17.99
C GLY A 18 -18.54 -30.30 -16.60
N LEU A 19 -17.66 -29.32 -16.24
CA LEU A 19 -17.86 -28.48 -15.09
C LEU A 19 -18.85 -27.37 -15.46
N THR A 20 -19.78 -27.07 -14.55
CA THR A 20 -20.87 -26.12 -14.81
C THR A 20 -20.90 -25.01 -13.76
N VAL A 21 -21.56 -23.91 -14.07
CA VAL A 21 -21.85 -22.84 -13.11
C VAL A 21 -22.66 -23.39 -11.93
N GLY A 22 -22.28 -23.02 -10.71
CA GLY A 22 -22.88 -23.53 -9.48
C GLY A 22 -22.22 -24.79 -8.92
N CYS A 23 -21.33 -25.45 -9.70
CA CYS A 23 -20.52 -26.56 -9.20
C CYS A 23 -19.58 -26.10 -8.07
N ALA A 24 -19.50 -26.88 -7.00
CA ALA A 24 -18.55 -26.66 -5.91
C ALA A 24 -17.30 -27.53 -6.15
N LEU A 25 -16.13 -26.90 -6.25
CA LEU A 25 -14.82 -27.59 -6.28
C LEU A 25 -14.39 -27.87 -4.86
N LEU A 26 -14.09 -29.12 -4.53
CA LEU A 26 -13.83 -29.56 -3.15
C LEU A 26 -12.36 -29.87 -2.90
N ALA A 27 -11.74 -30.68 -3.76
CA ALA A 27 -10.35 -31.11 -3.62
C ALA A 27 -9.72 -31.45 -4.97
N ILE A 28 -8.40 -31.36 -5.06
CA ILE A 28 -7.58 -31.83 -6.17
C ILE A 28 -6.55 -32.81 -5.63
N ASP A 29 -6.51 -34.04 -6.17
CA ASP A 29 -5.63 -35.13 -5.73
C ASP A 29 -5.64 -35.33 -4.20
N GLY A 30 -6.84 -35.18 -3.58
CA GLY A 30 -7.04 -35.27 -2.14
C GLY A 30 -6.67 -34.02 -1.34
N HIS A 31 -6.15 -32.97 -1.97
CA HIS A 31 -5.86 -31.68 -1.32
C HIS A 31 -7.11 -30.78 -1.34
N PRO A 32 -7.68 -30.41 -0.18
CA PRO A 32 -8.84 -29.54 -0.12
C PRO A 32 -8.58 -28.17 -0.79
N LEU A 33 -9.57 -27.66 -1.52
CA LEU A 33 -9.53 -26.32 -2.10
C LEU A 33 -10.23 -25.35 -1.15
N ASN A 34 -9.46 -24.46 -0.51
CA ASN A 34 -9.98 -23.47 0.41
C ASN A 34 -10.18 -22.11 -0.24
N ASP A 35 -9.33 -21.77 -1.23
CA ASP A 35 -9.34 -20.48 -1.92
C ASP A 35 -8.79 -20.58 -3.36
N ALA A 36 -8.74 -19.45 -4.04
CA ALA A 36 -8.25 -19.37 -5.41
C ALA A 36 -6.74 -19.66 -5.54
N LEU A 37 -5.93 -19.49 -4.50
CA LEU A 37 -4.50 -19.85 -4.54
C LEU A 37 -4.34 -21.38 -4.54
N ASP A 38 -5.10 -22.12 -3.71
CA ASP A 38 -5.13 -23.59 -3.78
C ASP A 38 -5.54 -24.07 -5.18
N TYR A 39 -6.60 -23.47 -5.74
CA TYR A 39 -7.05 -23.79 -7.08
C TYR A 39 -5.96 -23.54 -8.11
N GLN A 40 -5.30 -22.41 -8.11
CA GLN A 40 -4.24 -22.09 -9.06
C GLN A 40 -3.05 -23.04 -8.93
N PHE A 41 -2.63 -23.33 -7.69
CA PHE A 41 -1.49 -24.18 -7.40
C PHE A 41 -1.74 -25.63 -7.83
N TYR A 42 -2.84 -26.22 -7.35
CA TYR A 42 -3.13 -27.65 -7.60
C TYR A 42 -3.65 -27.93 -9.03
N THR A 43 -4.07 -26.92 -9.80
CA THR A 43 -4.39 -27.08 -11.22
C THR A 43 -3.19 -26.90 -12.15
N THR A 44 -1.99 -26.65 -11.63
CA THR A 44 -0.75 -26.49 -12.44
C THR A 44 -0.38 -27.78 -13.22
N PRO A 45 -0.47 -28.99 -12.63
CA PRO A 45 -0.16 -30.23 -13.35
C PRO A 45 -1.03 -30.42 -14.60
N THR A 46 -0.50 -31.18 -15.57
CA THR A 46 -1.22 -31.51 -16.82
C THR A 46 -2.30 -32.57 -16.63
N SER A 47 -2.26 -33.30 -15.52
CA SER A 47 -3.26 -34.30 -15.17
C SER A 47 -3.47 -34.37 -13.68
N PHE A 48 -4.73 -34.38 -13.23
CA PHE A 48 -5.11 -34.46 -11.82
C PHE A 48 -6.57 -34.92 -11.66
N SER A 49 -6.89 -35.36 -10.45
CA SER A 49 -8.22 -35.78 -10.03
C SER A 49 -8.91 -34.63 -9.29
N LEU A 50 -10.05 -34.15 -9.80
CA LEU A 50 -10.83 -33.07 -9.20
C LEU A 50 -12.11 -33.63 -8.58
N GLU A 51 -12.27 -33.41 -7.28
CA GLU A 51 -13.50 -33.73 -6.56
C GLU A 51 -14.46 -32.54 -6.61
N VAL A 52 -15.68 -32.80 -7.05
CA VAL A 52 -16.70 -31.74 -7.20
C VAL A 52 -18.03 -32.19 -6.60
N CYS A 53 -18.82 -31.21 -6.17
CA CYS A 53 -20.21 -31.41 -5.75
C CYS A 53 -21.15 -30.56 -6.60
N GLU A 54 -22.12 -31.20 -7.23
CA GLU A 54 -23.13 -30.55 -8.06
C GLU A 54 -24.51 -31.13 -7.69
N ASN A 55 -25.47 -30.28 -7.35
CA ASN A 55 -26.80 -30.69 -6.88
C ASN A 55 -26.76 -31.77 -5.78
N GLU A 56 -25.90 -31.57 -4.78
CA GLU A 56 -25.65 -32.47 -3.63
C GLU A 56 -25.05 -33.87 -4.06
N GLN A 57 -24.66 -34.02 -5.31
CA GLN A 57 -23.98 -35.23 -5.80
C GLN A 57 -22.48 -35.00 -5.92
N HIS A 58 -21.73 -35.87 -5.23
CA HIS A 58 -20.27 -35.87 -5.30
C HIS A 58 -19.82 -36.72 -6.49
N ARG A 59 -18.87 -36.18 -7.27
CA ARG A 59 -18.21 -36.92 -8.33
C ARG A 59 -16.74 -36.54 -8.42
N THR A 60 -15.93 -37.45 -8.92
CA THR A 60 -14.51 -37.21 -9.21
C THR A 60 -14.35 -37.11 -10.73
N VAL A 61 -13.70 -36.07 -11.19
CA VAL A 61 -13.44 -35.82 -12.61
C VAL A 61 -11.94 -35.92 -12.84
N GLN A 62 -11.52 -36.80 -13.74
CA GLN A 62 -10.12 -36.87 -14.19
C GLN A 62 -9.91 -35.80 -15.24
N ILE A 63 -9.09 -34.81 -14.92
CA ILE A 63 -8.75 -33.69 -15.79
C ILE A 63 -7.43 -33.98 -16.48
N THR A 64 -7.38 -33.70 -17.79
CA THR A 64 -6.14 -33.69 -18.58
C THR A 64 -6.13 -32.42 -19.42
N LYS A 65 -5.03 -31.64 -19.36
CA LYS A 65 -4.87 -30.36 -20.05
C LYS A 65 -3.45 -30.17 -20.56
N ALA A 66 -3.24 -29.21 -21.46
CA ALA A 66 -1.92 -28.84 -21.89
C ALA A 66 -1.12 -28.15 -20.76
N GLU A 67 0.18 -28.17 -20.88
CA GLU A 67 1.05 -27.43 -19.97
C GLU A 67 0.72 -25.94 -20.04
N TYR A 68 0.60 -25.30 -18.87
CA TYR A 68 0.18 -23.89 -18.68
C TYR A 68 -1.25 -23.54 -19.17
N GLU A 69 -2.03 -24.48 -19.67
CA GLU A 69 -3.44 -24.25 -20.00
C GLU A 69 -4.23 -24.05 -18.69
N PRO A 70 -4.94 -22.90 -18.51
CA PRO A 70 -5.77 -22.69 -17.33
C PRO A 70 -6.96 -23.65 -17.34
N LEU A 71 -7.40 -24.11 -16.15
CA LEU A 71 -8.57 -24.98 -16.06
C LEU A 71 -9.85 -24.28 -16.56
N GLY A 72 -9.98 -22.96 -16.31
CA GLY A 72 -11.07 -22.13 -16.86
C GLY A 72 -12.31 -22.04 -15.99
N CYS A 73 -12.18 -22.26 -14.67
CA CYS A 73 -13.24 -21.93 -13.71
C CYS A 73 -13.02 -20.52 -13.15
N ASN A 74 -14.09 -19.74 -13.07
CA ASN A 74 -14.10 -18.42 -12.47
C ASN A 74 -14.94 -18.41 -11.18
N PHE A 75 -14.60 -17.54 -10.23
CA PHE A 75 -15.20 -17.44 -8.91
C PHE A 75 -15.79 -16.06 -8.68
N LYS A 76 -16.65 -15.90 -7.65
CA LYS A 76 -17.30 -14.64 -7.31
C LYS A 76 -16.30 -13.53 -6.96
N THR A 77 -15.21 -13.89 -6.31
CA THR A 77 -14.11 -12.98 -5.95
C THR A 77 -12.79 -13.56 -6.46
N TYR A 78 -11.79 -12.73 -6.62
CA TYR A 78 -10.44 -13.17 -7.01
C TYR A 78 -9.75 -14.03 -5.93
N LEU A 79 -10.27 -14.06 -4.70
CA LEU A 79 -9.81 -14.95 -3.62
C LEU A 79 -10.60 -16.27 -3.58
N GLY A 80 -11.78 -16.31 -4.18
CA GLY A 80 -12.70 -17.44 -4.11
C GLY A 80 -13.66 -17.39 -2.92
N ASP A 81 -13.26 -16.75 -1.82
CA ASP A 81 -14.05 -16.54 -0.60
C ASP A 81 -14.02 -15.08 -0.13
N GLU A 82 -14.36 -14.82 1.14
CA GLU A 82 -14.29 -13.50 1.75
C GLU A 82 -12.89 -13.22 2.33
N LYS A 83 -12.54 -11.92 2.42
CA LYS A 83 -11.27 -11.45 2.98
C LYS A 83 -11.20 -11.71 4.48
N HIS A 84 -10.03 -12.08 4.99
CA HIS A 84 -9.78 -12.25 6.41
C HIS A 84 -9.59 -10.91 7.11
N SER A 85 -10.43 -10.64 8.11
CA SER A 85 -10.35 -9.41 8.91
C SER A 85 -9.38 -9.56 10.07
N CYS A 86 -8.64 -8.49 10.37
CA CYS A 86 -7.68 -8.43 11.47
C CYS A 86 -8.36 -8.55 12.85
N ALA A 87 -7.87 -9.47 13.69
CA ALA A 87 -8.35 -9.68 15.05
C ALA A 87 -7.63 -8.81 16.10
N ASN A 88 -6.70 -7.94 15.69
CA ASN A 88 -5.89 -7.13 16.60
C ASN A 88 -6.57 -5.80 16.98
N HIS A 89 -6.17 -5.26 18.14
CA HIS A 89 -6.50 -3.92 18.61
C HIS A 89 -5.22 -3.14 18.90
N CYS A 90 -4.41 -2.95 17.84
CA CYS A 90 -3.10 -2.34 17.97
C CYS A 90 -3.17 -0.93 18.56
N MET A 91 -2.28 -0.61 19.51
CA MET A 91 -2.23 0.72 20.12
C MET A 91 -2.02 1.87 19.11
N PHE A 92 -1.52 1.55 17.92
CA PHE A 92 -1.24 2.48 16.82
C PHE A 92 -2.17 2.28 15.60
N CYS A 93 -3.20 1.41 15.68
CA CYS A 93 -4.05 1.11 14.53
C CYS A 93 -4.66 2.40 13.96
N PHE A 94 -4.38 2.65 12.66
CA PHE A 94 -4.90 3.86 12.01
C PHE A 94 -6.40 3.76 11.78
N ILE A 95 -6.93 2.56 11.51
CA ILE A 95 -8.37 2.32 11.30
C ILE A 95 -9.18 2.61 12.57
N ASP A 96 -8.64 2.30 13.77
CA ASP A 96 -9.33 2.55 15.05
C ASP A 96 -9.41 4.04 15.41
N GLN A 97 -8.70 4.90 14.71
CA GLN A 97 -8.69 6.34 14.92
C GLN A 97 -9.21 7.12 13.70
N LEU A 98 -9.98 6.46 12.82
CA LEU A 98 -10.69 7.14 11.75
C LEU A 98 -11.88 7.94 12.28
N PRO A 99 -12.22 9.09 11.66
CA PRO A 99 -13.44 9.82 11.98
C PRO A 99 -14.68 8.91 11.89
N PRO A 100 -15.66 9.03 12.78
CA PRO A 100 -16.91 8.29 12.67
C PRO A 100 -17.76 8.78 11.48
N GLY A 101 -18.49 7.84 10.86
CA GLY A 101 -19.44 8.17 9.79
C GLY A 101 -18.82 8.25 8.39
N MET A 102 -17.57 7.81 8.21
CA MET A 102 -17.01 7.59 6.89
C MET A 102 -17.63 6.33 6.25
N ARG A 103 -17.45 6.14 4.93
CA ARG A 103 -17.99 4.97 4.23
C ARG A 103 -17.43 3.65 4.80
N GLU A 104 -18.27 2.64 4.88
CA GLU A 104 -18.01 1.36 5.55
C GLU A 104 -16.70 0.68 5.12
N PRO A 105 -16.32 0.61 3.83
CA PRO A 105 -15.10 -0.07 3.41
C PRO A 105 -13.80 0.49 4.01
N LEU A 106 -13.81 1.75 4.48
CA LEU A 106 -12.64 2.37 5.11
C LEU A 106 -12.34 1.82 6.50
N TYR A 107 -13.33 1.19 7.15
CA TYR A 107 -13.15 0.59 8.47
C TYR A 107 -12.74 -0.89 8.42
N PHE A 108 -12.57 -1.45 7.23
CA PHE A 108 -12.08 -2.82 7.09
C PHE A 108 -10.61 -2.90 7.51
N LYS A 109 -10.31 -3.79 8.44
CA LYS A 109 -8.96 -4.09 8.89
C LYS A 109 -8.47 -5.34 8.18
N ASP A 110 -7.52 -5.20 7.28
CA ASP A 110 -6.93 -6.32 6.56
C ASP A 110 -5.87 -7.04 7.40
N ASP A 111 -5.89 -8.39 7.36
CA ASP A 111 -4.83 -9.27 7.90
C ASP A 111 -4.90 -10.62 7.15
N ASP A 112 -5.01 -10.56 5.80
CA ASP A 112 -5.18 -11.68 4.90
C ASP A 112 -3.87 -12.01 4.19
N GLU A 113 -3.32 -13.20 4.42
CA GLU A 113 -2.04 -13.64 3.87
C GLU A 113 -2.02 -13.69 2.33
N ARG A 114 -3.19 -13.91 1.72
CA ARG A 114 -3.33 -13.94 0.26
C ARG A 114 -3.18 -12.53 -0.33
N LEU A 115 -3.71 -11.52 0.37
CA LEU A 115 -3.53 -10.11 -0.03
C LEU A 115 -2.09 -9.65 0.20
N SER A 116 -1.39 -10.23 1.17
CA SER A 116 0.04 -10.00 1.37
C SER A 116 0.82 -10.42 0.12
N PHE A 117 0.61 -11.65 -0.34
CA PHE A 117 1.27 -12.17 -1.54
C PHE A 117 0.86 -11.45 -2.83
N LEU A 118 -0.44 -11.19 -3.02
CA LEU A 118 -0.97 -10.64 -4.28
C LEU A 118 -0.72 -9.14 -4.45
N PHE A 119 -0.73 -8.38 -3.34
CA PHE A 119 -0.73 -6.91 -3.38
C PHE A 119 0.29 -6.26 -2.45
N GLY A 120 1.09 -7.04 -1.71
CA GLY A 120 2.06 -6.51 -0.76
C GLY A 120 1.45 -5.98 0.55
N ASN A 121 0.21 -6.36 0.88
CA ASN A 121 -0.41 -5.95 2.13
C ASN A 121 0.32 -6.56 3.32
N TYR A 122 0.53 -5.76 4.36
CA TYR A 122 1.20 -6.22 5.58
C TYR A 122 0.27 -6.99 6.49
N ILE A 123 0.66 -8.19 6.89
CA ILE A 123 -0.07 -9.03 7.84
C ILE A 123 0.67 -9.15 9.17
N THR A 124 -0.07 -9.40 10.24
CA THR A 124 0.51 -9.54 11.58
C THR A 124 0.89 -10.98 11.93
N LEU A 125 0.54 -11.95 11.11
CA LEU A 125 0.59 -13.40 11.34
C LEU A 125 -0.35 -13.90 12.45
N THR A 126 -1.05 -13.01 13.18
CA THR A 126 -1.85 -13.43 14.34
C THR A 126 -3.11 -14.20 13.98
N ASN A 127 -3.58 -14.06 12.73
CA ASN A 127 -4.70 -14.82 12.20
C ASN A 127 -4.30 -16.24 11.76
N LEU A 128 -3.01 -16.47 11.45
CA LEU A 128 -2.53 -17.72 10.86
C LEU A 128 -2.38 -18.84 11.90
N THR A 129 -2.62 -20.06 11.45
CA THR A 129 -2.35 -21.30 12.18
C THR A 129 -1.09 -21.98 11.64
N ASP A 130 -0.62 -23.02 12.32
CA ASP A 130 0.50 -23.85 11.85
C ASP A 130 0.23 -24.42 10.45
N HIS A 131 -1.02 -24.82 10.18
CA HIS A 131 -1.42 -25.35 8.87
C HIS A 131 -1.25 -24.32 7.74
N GLU A 132 -1.61 -23.07 7.99
CA GLU A 132 -1.46 -21.99 6.98
C GLU A 132 0.00 -21.64 6.75
N ILE A 133 0.83 -21.67 7.80
CA ILE A 133 2.29 -21.52 7.67
C ILE A 133 2.90 -22.65 6.83
N ASP A 134 2.52 -23.90 7.12
CA ASP A 134 2.98 -25.05 6.33
C ASP A 134 2.52 -24.96 4.86
N ARG A 135 1.28 -24.49 4.62
CA ARG A 135 0.76 -24.22 3.28
C ARG A 135 1.57 -23.15 2.54
N ILE A 136 1.85 -22.02 3.19
CA ILE A 136 2.68 -20.94 2.61
C ILE A 136 4.04 -21.50 2.17
N ILE A 137 4.69 -22.32 3.02
CA ILE A 137 5.98 -22.93 2.73
C ILE A 137 5.86 -23.95 1.58
N GLN A 138 4.87 -24.85 1.63
CA GLN A 138 4.67 -25.89 0.63
C GLN A 138 4.37 -25.33 -0.75
N MET A 139 3.54 -24.30 -0.83
CA MET A 139 3.16 -23.66 -2.09
C MET A 139 4.16 -22.58 -2.51
N HIS A 140 5.18 -22.33 -1.70
CA HIS A 140 6.19 -21.29 -1.91
C HIS A 140 5.57 -19.90 -2.18
N ILE A 141 4.56 -19.54 -1.37
CA ILE A 141 3.88 -18.23 -1.44
C ILE A 141 4.85 -17.17 -0.91
N SER A 142 5.54 -16.49 -1.81
CA SER A 142 6.66 -15.58 -1.53
C SER A 142 6.68 -14.43 -2.55
N PRO A 143 6.94 -13.17 -2.15
CA PRO A 143 7.22 -12.73 -0.77
C PRO A 143 5.98 -12.61 0.12
N ILE A 144 6.19 -12.59 1.45
CA ILE A 144 5.17 -12.23 2.45
C ILE A 144 5.59 -10.93 3.14
N PHE A 145 4.64 -10.01 3.28
CA PHE A 145 4.82 -8.71 3.95
C PHE A 145 4.32 -8.80 5.39
N VAL A 146 5.20 -8.56 6.37
CA VAL A 146 4.91 -8.82 7.79
C VAL A 146 5.02 -7.56 8.64
N SER A 147 3.92 -7.17 9.29
CA SER A 147 3.87 -6.18 10.36
C SER A 147 4.47 -6.77 11.65
N VAL A 148 5.78 -6.58 11.83
CA VAL A 148 6.52 -7.14 12.98
C VAL A 148 6.44 -6.23 14.19
N HIS A 149 6.77 -4.97 14.05
CA HIS A 149 6.82 -3.87 15.03
C HIS A 149 7.87 -4.08 16.15
N THR A 150 8.00 -5.26 16.70
CA THR A 150 9.02 -5.68 17.67
C THR A 150 9.16 -7.21 17.72
N THR A 151 10.35 -7.70 17.98
CA THR A 151 10.65 -9.12 18.24
C THR A 151 10.56 -9.49 19.73
N ASN A 152 10.26 -8.53 20.60
CA ASN A 152 9.99 -8.77 22.02
C ASN A 152 8.56 -9.34 22.20
N PRO A 153 8.38 -10.63 22.57
CA PRO A 153 7.05 -11.23 22.61
C PRO A 153 6.09 -10.53 23.56
N ALA A 154 6.55 -10.14 24.74
CA ALA A 154 5.71 -9.47 25.75
C ALA A 154 5.31 -8.06 25.28
N LEU A 155 6.23 -7.33 24.65
CA LEU A 155 5.95 -6.02 24.09
C LEU A 155 4.98 -6.13 22.91
N ARG A 156 5.18 -7.12 22.04
CA ARG A 156 4.30 -7.31 20.87
C ARG A 156 2.86 -7.64 21.28
N VAL A 157 2.67 -8.50 22.28
CA VAL A 157 1.33 -8.76 22.88
C VAL A 157 0.67 -7.46 23.34
N ARG A 158 1.43 -6.59 24.02
CA ARG A 158 0.93 -5.28 24.47
C ARG A 158 0.60 -4.34 23.30
N MET A 159 1.46 -4.29 22.29
CA MET A 159 1.30 -3.39 21.13
C MET A 159 0.10 -3.78 20.27
N LEU A 160 -0.10 -5.07 20.02
CA LEU A 160 -1.21 -5.60 19.21
C LEU A 160 -2.51 -5.81 20.01
N ALA A 161 -2.43 -5.73 21.36
CA ALA A 161 -3.51 -6.12 22.28
C ALA A 161 -4.08 -7.51 21.97
N ASN A 162 -3.21 -8.44 21.56
CA ASN A 162 -3.53 -9.81 21.17
C ASN A 162 -2.51 -10.79 21.78
N LYS A 163 -3.00 -11.78 22.54
CA LYS A 163 -2.13 -12.76 23.21
C LYS A 163 -1.27 -13.55 22.23
N ARG A 164 -1.81 -13.87 21.05
CA ARG A 164 -1.06 -14.56 19.99
C ARG A 164 0.10 -13.74 19.43
N GLY A 165 0.10 -12.42 19.61
CA GLY A 165 1.13 -11.53 19.07
C GLY A 165 2.57 -11.92 19.45
N GLY A 166 2.78 -12.52 20.64
CA GLY A 166 4.08 -13.02 21.06
C GLY A 166 4.42 -14.41 20.50
N GLU A 167 3.42 -15.32 20.49
CA GLU A 167 3.58 -16.72 20.05
C GLU A 167 3.94 -16.82 18.57
N VAL A 168 3.26 -16.05 17.71
CA VAL A 168 3.44 -16.09 16.25
C VAL A 168 4.76 -15.50 15.77
N LEU A 169 5.58 -14.93 16.65
CA LEU A 169 6.96 -14.54 16.29
C LEU A 169 7.80 -15.76 15.87
N ASP A 170 7.48 -16.96 16.35
CA ASP A 170 8.14 -18.20 15.96
C ASP A 170 7.85 -18.59 14.50
N TYR A 171 6.85 -17.99 13.87
CA TYR A 171 6.57 -18.20 12.45
C TYR A 171 7.60 -17.52 11.53
N LEU A 172 8.22 -16.41 11.96
CA LEU A 172 9.24 -15.73 11.16
C LEU A 172 10.44 -16.65 10.83
N PRO A 173 11.12 -17.30 11.82
CA PRO A 173 12.20 -18.23 11.51
C PRO A 173 11.72 -19.48 10.75
N ARG A 174 10.47 -19.95 10.95
CA ARG A 174 9.91 -21.07 10.17
C ARG A 174 9.74 -20.71 8.69
N LEU A 175 9.15 -19.56 8.40
CA LEU A 175 8.99 -19.06 7.03
C LEU A 175 10.36 -18.85 6.36
N ALA A 176 11.31 -18.24 7.08
CA ALA A 176 12.67 -18.05 6.59
C ALA A 176 13.37 -19.38 6.29
N ALA A 177 13.29 -20.36 7.22
CA ALA A 177 13.84 -21.71 7.00
C ALA A 177 13.16 -22.43 5.82
N GLY A 178 11.89 -22.16 5.54
CA GLY A 178 11.13 -22.63 4.37
C GLY A 178 11.48 -21.90 3.07
N GLY A 179 12.40 -20.94 3.08
CA GLY A 179 12.83 -20.21 1.89
C GLY A 179 11.90 -19.06 1.47
N ILE A 180 10.95 -18.67 2.32
CA ILE A 180 10.02 -17.57 2.04
C ILE A 180 10.72 -16.22 2.27
N GLU A 181 10.67 -15.34 1.29
CA GLU A 181 11.13 -13.97 1.42
C GLU A 181 10.17 -13.16 2.30
N LEU A 182 10.73 -12.40 3.24
CA LEU A 182 10.00 -11.59 4.21
C LEU A 182 10.34 -10.11 3.99
N ASN A 183 9.31 -9.31 3.72
CA ASN A 183 9.39 -7.87 3.75
C ASN A 183 8.73 -7.38 5.03
N CYS A 184 9.52 -6.81 5.94
CA CYS A 184 9.08 -6.47 7.29
C CYS A 184 8.73 -4.99 7.43
N GLN A 185 7.70 -4.69 8.23
CA GLN A 185 7.33 -3.33 8.60
C GLN A 185 7.42 -3.14 10.10
N LEU A 186 8.00 -2.03 10.53
CA LEU A 186 8.07 -1.57 11.91
C LEU A 186 7.33 -0.25 12.05
N VAL A 187 6.11 -0.27 12.60
CA VAL A 187 5.44 0.96 13.03
C VAL A 187 6.02 1.35 14.38
N LEU A 188 6.78 2.44 14.41
CA LEU A 188 7.48 2.91 15.60
C LEU A 188 6.61 3.86 16.40
N CYS A 189 6.44 3.54 17.68
CA CYS A 189 5.71 4.32 18.67
C CYS A 189 6.69 4.89 19.67
N ARG A 190 6.80 6.22 19.72
CA ARG A 190 7.75 6.95 20.58
C ARG A 190 7.67 6.49 22.04
N GLY A 191 8.80 6.05 22.60
CA GLY A 191 8.93 5.57 23.97
C GLY A 191 8.32 4.18 24.20
N VAL A 192 8.02 3.41 23.13
CA VAL A 192 7.43 2.07 23.23
C VAL A 192 8.35 1.02 22.60
N ASN A 193 8.63 1.11 21.31
CA ASN A 193 9.43 0.15 20.54
C ASN A 193 10.57 0.82 19.76
N ASP A 194 10.95 2.03 20.15
CA ASP A 194 12.16 2.75 19.70
C ASP A 194 13.38 2.43 20.58
N GLY A 195 14.48 3.15 20.37
CA GLY A 195 15.71 3.00 21.17
C GLY A 195 16.26 1.57 21.18
N ASP A 196 16.47 1.02 22.37
CA ASP A 196 17.06 -0.32 22.55
C ASP A 196 16.16 -1.45 22.02
N GLU A 197 14.83 -1.30 22.11
CA GLU A 197 13.89 -2.27 21.53
C GLU A 197 13.96 -2.27 19.99
N LEU A 198 14.18 -1.13 19.37
CA LEU A 198 14.43 -1.04 17.93
C LEU A 198 15.74 -1.76 17.56
N ARG A 199 16.84 -1.49 18.29
CA ARG A 199 18.14 -2.16 18.06
C ARG A 199 18.03 -3.67 18.18
N ARG A 200 17.31 -4.16 19.20
CA ARG A 200 17.02 -5.58 19.38
C ARG A 200 16.26 -6.14 18.18
N THR A 201 15.15 -5.51 17.81
CA THR A 201 14.28 -5.96 16.70
C THR A 201 15.05 -6.04 15.39
N LEU A 202 15.86 -5.01 15.06
CA LEU A 202 16.68 -5.02 13.86
C LEU A 202 17.72 -6.13 13.88
N THR A 203 18.36 -6.38 15.03
CA THR A 203 19.34 -7.47 15.18
C THR A 203 18.70 -8.83 14.97
N ASP A 204 17.55 -9.10 15.59
CA ASP A 204 16.84 -10.36 15.48
C ASP A 204 16.34 -10.63 14.05
N LEU A 205 15.80 -9.60 13.37
CA LEU A 205 15.35 -9.73 11.98
C LEU A 205 16.51 -9.95 11.01
N LEU A 206 17.63 -9.27 11.20
CA LEU A 206 18.82 -9.45 10.36
C LEU A 206 19.44 -10.85 10.53
N ALA A 207 19.24 -11.53 11.66
CA ALA A 207 19.65 -12.91 11.83
C ALA A 207 18.89 -13.91 10.93
N LEU A 208 17.76 -13.50 10.36
CA LEU A 208 16.95 -14.30 9.42
C LEU A 208 17.33 -14.05 7.93
N ARG A 209 18.40 -13.31 7.67
CA ARG A 209 18.87 -13.13 6.29
C ARG A 209 19.41 -14.44 5.69
N PRO A 210 19.34 -14.63 4.35
CA PRO A 210 18.89 -13.65 3.33
C PRO A 210 17.39 -13.49 3.17
N GLN A 211 16.54 -14.28 3.85
CA GLN A 211 15.10 -14.29 3.65
C GLN A 211 14.43 -12.96 4.08
N VAL A 212 14.91 -12.28 5.12
CA VAL A 212 14.49 -10.90 5.37
C VAL A 212 15.12 -10.00 4.30
N GLY A 213 14.33 -9.70 3.27
CA GLY A 213 14.72 -8.94 2.10
C GLY A 213 14.76 -7.42 2.35
N SER A 214 13.78 -6.92 3.12
CA SER A 214 13.67 -5.50 3.47
C SER A 214 12.95 -5.28 4.80
N ILE A 215 13.28 -4.17 5.48
CA ILE A 215 12.65 -3.73 6.72
C ILE A 215 12.33 -2.24 6.58
N ALA A 216 11.04 -1.91 6.42
CA ALA A 216 10.57 -0.53 6.48
C ALA A 216 10.30 -0.11 7.92
N ALA A 217 10.75 1.08 8.29
CA ALA A 217 10.44 1.70 9.57
C ALA A 217 9.65 2.99 9.36
N VAL A 218 8.43 3.05 9.89
CA VAL A 218 7.52 4.20 9.75
C VAL A 218 7.11 4.72 11.11
N PRO A 219 6.92 6.04 11.30
CA PRO A 219 6.38 6.56 12.56
C PRO A 219 4.89 6.27 12.65
N ALA A 220 4.39 6.08 13.88
CA ALA A 220 2.96 5.90 14.11
C ALA A 220 2.19 7.19 13.80
N GLY A 221 1.24 7.12 12.87
CA GLY A 221 0.30 8.20 12.57
C GLY A 221 -0.70 8.40 13.72
N VAL A 222 -0.96 9.66 14.08
CA VAL A 222 -1.85 10.04 15.18
C VAL A 222 -2.88 11.05 14.68
N THR A 223 -4.18 10.74 14.85
CA THR A 223 -5.29 11.64 14.54
C THR A 223 -5.90 12.23 15.81
N ASP A 224 -6.84 13.17 15.66
CA ASP A 224 -7.59 13.73 16.79
C ASP A 224 -8.68 12.78 17.33
N TYR A 225 -8.95 11.67 16.64
CA TYR A 225 -10.01 10.69 16.98
C TYR A 225 -9.51 9.54 17.86
N ARG A 226 -8.61 9.86 18.81
CA ARG A 226 -8.00 8.86 19.72
C ARG A 226 -8.60 8.76 21.10
N LYS A 227 -9.81 9.27 21.29
CA LYS A 227 -10.49 9.19 22.59
C LYS A 227 -10.70 7.72 22.99
N GLY A 228 -10.16 7.35 24.14
CA GLY A 228 -10.27 5.99 24.67
C GLY A 228 -9.17 5.02 24.16
N LEU A 229 -8.36 5.41 23.18
CA LEU A 229 -7.23 4.63 22.72
C LEU A 229 -5.95 4.91 23.54
N TYR A 230 -4.95 4.02 23.40
CA TYR A 230 -3.65 4.21 24.04
C TYR A 230 -3.04 5.56 23.64
N LYS A 231 -2.55 6.31 24.62
CA LYS A 231 -1.97 7.64 24.37
C LYS A 231 -0.62 7.50 23.69
N LEU A 232 -0.54 7.83 22.42
CA LEU A 232 0.70 7.98 21.66
C LEU A 232 1.15 9.42 21.63
N THR A 233 2.47 9.61 21.64
CA THR A 233 3.10 10.92 21.44
C THR A 233 3.79 10.89 20.08
N PRO A 234 3.47 11.82 19.16
CA PRO A 234 4.17 11.93 17.88
C PRO A 234 5.67 12.19 18.09
N TYR A 235 6.47 11.82 17.11
CA TYR A 235 7.88 12.19 17.09
C TYR A 235 8.03 13.68 16.81
N ASP A 236 8.97 14.32 17.53
CA ASP A 236 9.49 15.65 17.22
C ASP A 236 10.85 15.53 16.51
N LYS A 237 11.43 16.66 16.14
CA LYS A 237 12.69 16.72 15.39
C LYS A 237 13.81 15.94 16.08
N GLU A 238 13.99 16.12 17.38
CA GLU A 238 15.08 15.51 18.15
C GLU A 238 14.91 14.01 18.28
N THR A 239 13.70 13.54 18.58
CA THR A 239 13.41 12.13 18.73
C THR A 239 13.36 11.39 17.40
N ALA A 240 12.90 12.05 16.35
CA ALA A 240 12.99 11.52 14.98
C ALA A 240 14.46 11.38 14.56
N ALA A 241 15.30 12.38 14.81
CA ALA A 241 16.73 12.34 14.52
C ALA A 241 17.43 11.18 15.27
N ALA A 242 17.14 11.00 16.55
CA ALA A 242 17.72 9.90 17.35
C ALA A 242 17.29 8.50 16.83
N THR A 243 16.04 8.36 16.40
CA THR A 243 15.54 7.11 15.79
C THR A 243 16.20 6.86 14.44
N LEU A 244 16.31 7.91 13.62
CA LEU A 244 16.96 7.88 12.32
C LEU A 244 18.43 7.46 12.42
N ASP A 245 19.17 7.97 13.43
CA ASP A 245 20.57 7.57 13.70
C ASP A 245 20.70 6.06 13.88
N ILE A 246 19.75 5.41 14.59
CA ILE A 246 19.74 3.95 14.77
C ILE A 246 19.49 3.24 13.44
N LEU A 247 18.46 3.68 12.69
CA LEU A 247 18.08 3.07 11.42
C LEU A 247 19.21 3.17 10.40
N GLU A 248 19.84 4.35 10.28
CA GLU A 248 20.97 4.59 9.38
C GLU A 248 22.21 3.81 9.77
N GLU A 249 22.52 3.68 11.07
CA GLU A 249 23.63 2.83 11.58
C GLU A 249 23.48 1.40 11.07
N PHE A 250 22.30 0.82 11.21
CA PHE A 250 22.03 -0.55 10.77
C PHE A 250 21.99 -0.68 9.24
N ALA A 251 21.41 0.30 8.54
CA ALA A 251 21.41 0.32 7.07
C ALA A 251 22.83 0.37 6.50
N GLN A 252 23.73 1.18 7.09
CA GLN A 252 25.13 1.27 6.68
C GLN A 252 25.88 -0.04 6.94
N LYS A 253 25.64 -0.70 8.06
CA LYS A 253 26.21 -2.06 8.35
C LYS A 253 25.75 -3.07 7.30
N CYS A 254 24.45 -3.08 6.97
CA CYS A 254 23.91 -3.96 5.95
C CYS A 254 24.53 -3.68 4.59
N ARG A 255 24.68 -2.41 4.20
CA ARG A 255 25.29 -2.05 2.94
C ARG A 255 26.76 -2.49 2.87
N ALA A 256 27.51 -2.34 3.96
CA ALA A 256 28.90 -2.79 4.00
C ALA A 256 29.04 -4.33 3.93
N GLU A 257 28.10 -5.07 4.53
CA GLU A 257 28.16 -6.54 4.59
C GLU A 257 27.48 -7.22 3.40
N TYR A 258 26.34 -6.67 2.92
CA TYR A 258 25.49 -7.32 1.92
C TYR A 258 25.38 -6.55 0.60
N GLY A 259 25.98 -5.37 0.48
CA GLY A 259 25.91 -4.52 -0.72
C GLY A 259 24.58 -3.78 -0.90
N ARG A 260 23.64 -3.89 0.05
CA ARG A 260 22.32 -3.25 0.03
C ARG A 260 21.88 -2.80 1.43
N SER A 261 21.01 -1.79 1.50
CA SER A 261 20.62 -1.15 2.77
C SER A 261 19.80 -2.06 3.69
N VAL A 262 18.89 -2.86 3.15
CA VAL A 262 17.93 -3.75 3.85
C VAL A 262 16.97 -3.02 4.79
N ILE A 263 17.46 -2.03 5.54
CA ILE A 263 16.68 -1.23 6.49
C ILE A 263 16.44 0.14 5.84
N TYR A 264 15.15 0.50 5.75
CA TYR A 264 14.69 1.67 5.05
C TYR A 264 13.80 2.52 5.96
N PRO A 265 14.32 3.65 6.49
CA PRO A 265 13.46 4.66 7.10
C PRO A 265 12.51 5.25 6.06
N SER A 266 11.24 5.48 6.42
CA SER A 266 10.34 6.26 5.57
C SER A 266 10.81 7.70 5.42
N ASP A 267 10.40 8.35 4.34
CA ASP A 267 10.75 9.75 4.05
C ASP A 267 10.34 10.70 5.19
N GLU A 268 9.24 10.37 5.88
CA GLU A 268 8.73 11.16 7.02
C GLU A 268 9.76 11.30 8.14
N TRP A 269 10.64 10.31 8.38
CA TRP A 269 11.70 10.42 9.37
C TRP A 269 12.67 11.55 9.04
N TYR A 270 13.11 11.61 7.78
CA TYR A 270 14.05 12.64 7.31
C TYR A 270 13.42 14.02 7.36
N LEU A 271 12.17 14.13 6.93
CA LEU A 271 11.44 15.40 6.93
C LEU A 271 11.17 15.90 8.35
N THR A 272 10.76 15.01 9.27
CA THR A 272 10.55 15.36 10.67
C THR A 272 11.85 15.75 11.38
N ALA A 273 12.96 15.05 11.09
CA ALA A 273 14.28 15.36 11.61
C ALA A 273 14.94 16.58 10.96
N GLU A 274 14.31 17.17 9.91
CA GLU A 274 14.88 18.22 9.07
C GLU A 274 16.27 17.82 8.50
N ARG A 275 16.39 16.56 8.06
CA ARG A 275 17.59 16.02 7.43
C ARG A 275 17.38 15.83 5.93
N PRO A 276 18.43 15.93 5.10
CA PRO A 276 18.34 15.63 3.67
C PRO A 276 17.98 14.15 3.45
N LEU A 277 17.12 13.89 2.45
CA LEU A 277 16.82 12.54 2.05
C LEU A 277 18.04 11.87 1.38
N PRO A 278 18.19 10.55 1.56
CA PRO A 278 19.25 9.79 0.90
C PRO A 278 19.19 9.88 -0.64
N PRO A 279 20.32 9.62 -1.33
CA PRO A 279 20.34 9.49 -2.77
C PRO A 279 19.63 8.19 -3.22
N ALA A 280 19.28 8.10 -4.50
CA ALA A 280 18.50 6.98 -5.06
C ALA A 280 19.11 5.60 -4.78
N GLU A 281 20.44 5.52 -4.80
CA GLU A 281 21.19 4.27 -4.57
C GLU A 281 20.98 3.71 -3.14
N PHE A 282 20.57 4.53 -2.18
CA PHE A 282 20.23 4.07 -0.83
C PHE A 282 19.01 3.15 -0.81
N TYR A 283 18.06 3.41 -1.68
CA TYR A 283 16.77 2.72 -1.71
C TYR A 283 16.78 1.43 -2.53
N ASP A 284 17.93 1.07 -3.12
CA ASP A 284 18.10 -0.13 -3.96
C ASP A 284 17.00 -0.21 -5.06
N ALA A 285 16.07 -1.17 -4.98
CA ALA A 285 14.97 -1.33 -5.93
C ALA A 285 13.67 -0.62 -5.51
N PHE A 286 13.67 0.24 -4.50
CA PHE A 286 12.49 0.91 -3.95
C PHE A 286 11.37 -0.06 -3.53
N ALA A 287 11.74 -1.17 -2.90
CA ALA A 287 10.81 -2.27 -2.58
C ALA A 287 9.72 -1.91 -1.56
N GLN A 288 9.82 -0.76 -0.88
CA GLN A 288 8.95 -0.36 0.22
C GLN A 288 8.25 1.00 -0.03
N LEU A 289 7.96 1.32 -1.31
CA LEU A 289 7.31 2.59 -1.70
C LEU A 289 5.97 2.82 -0.99
N GLU A 290 5.16 1.76 -0.82
CA GLU A 290 3.86 1.85 -0.16
C GLU A 290 3.95 2.31 1.31
N ASP A 291 5.11 2.11 1.95
CA ASP A 291 5.42 2.62 3.29
C ASP A 291 6.02 4.05 3.27
N GLY A 292 6.01 4.72 2.14
CA GLY A 292 6.59 6.07 2.00
C GLY A 292 8.12 6.07 2.05
N VAL A 293 8.76 4.97 1.63
CA VAL A 293 10.22 4.83 1.58
C VAL A 293 10.76 5.21 0.20
N GLY A 294 11.49 6.31 0.12
CA GLY A 294 12.11 6.78 -1.13
C GLY A 294 11.12 7.37 -2.13
N MET A 295 9.86 7.53 -1.74
CA MET A 295 8.82 8.08 -2.62
C MET A 295 9.15 9.51 -3.07
N TRP A 296 9.67 10.33 -2.17
CA TRP A 296 10.11 11.70 -2.47
C TRP A 296 11.26 11.71 -3.47
N ARG A 297 12.28 10.84 -3.26
CA ARG A 297 13.42 10.71 -4.16
C ARG A 297 12.98 10.28 -5.56
N LEU A 298 12.19 9.23 -5.64
CA LEU A 298 11.69 8.71 -6.91
C LEU A 298 10.83 9.75 -7.65
N TYR A 299 9.95 10.44 -6.91
CA TYR A 299 9.14 11.51 -7.49
C TYR A 299 10.00 12.65 -8.05
N HIS A 300 10.93 13.16 -7.25
CA HIS A 300 11.81 14.25 -7.64
C HIS A 300 12.63 13.90 -8.89
N ASP A 301 13.30 12.75 -8.87
CA ASP A 301 14.21 12.35 -9.94
C ASP A 301 13.45 12.11 -11.26
N THR A 302 12.30 11.43 -11.20
CA THR A 302 11.46 11.19 -12.39
C THR A 302 10.78 12.47 -12.89
N PHE A 303 10.47 13.44 -12.01
CA PHE A 303 9.98 14.76 -12.41
C PHE A 303 11.05 15.52 -13.20
N LEU A 304 12.28 15.58 -12.69
CA LEU A 304 13.40 16.28 -13.34
C LEU A 304 13.79 15.61 -14.65
N GLU A 305 13.83 14.28 -14.69
CA GLU A 305 14.10 13.53 -15.92
C GLU A 305 13.09 13.86 -17.03
N GLU A 306 11.79 13.82 -16.69
CA GLU A 306 10.75 14.19 -17.65
C GLU A 306 10.85 15.67 -18.07
N LEU A 307 11.10 16.55 -17.12
CA LEU A 307 11.27 17.98 -17.40
C LEU A 307 12.46 18.23 -18.34
N GLU A 308 13.60 17.54 -18.13
CA GLU A 308 14.80 17.67 -18.98
C GLU A 308 14.55 17.16 -20.38
N ASN A 309 13.93 15.99 -20.51
CA ASN A 309 13.68 15.30 -21.77
C ASN A 309 12.49 15.88 -22.56
N HIS A 310 11.69 16.80 -21.96
CA HIS A 310 10.53 17.37 -22.63
C HIS A 310 10.92 18.24 -23.84
N THR A 311 10.50 17.83 -25.02
CA THR A 311 10.75 18.54 -26.31
C THR A 311 9.51 19.14 -26.93
N GLY A 312 8.33 18.97 -26.28
CA GLY A 312 7.05 19.46 -26.78
C GLY A 312 6.91 20.99 -26.69
N LEU A 313 6.00 21.54 -27.49
CA LEU A 313 5.59 22.94 -27.38
C LEU A 313 4.77 23.15 -26.09
N VAL A 314 5.26 23.96 -25.19
CA VAL A 314 4.56 24.35 -23.97
C VAL A 314 3.83 25.68 -24.20
N MET A 315 2.49 25.65 -24.14
CA MET A 315 1.66 26.84 -24.29
C MET A 315 1.53 27.59 -22.97
N PRO A 316 1.40 28.94 -22.99
CA PRO A 316 1.10 29.71 -21.79
C PRO A 316 -0.15 29.23 -21.07
N HIS A 317 -0.06 28.97 -19.79
CA HIS A 317 -1.20 28.61 -18.95
C HIS A 317 -0.88 28.83 -17.46
N SER A 318 -1.92 28.77 -16.63
CA SER A 318 -1.83 28.82 -15.19
C SER A 318 -2.62 27.67 -14.58
N MET A 319 -2.12 27.10 -13.47
CA MET A 319 -2.84 26.12 -12.66
C MET A 319 -2.50 26.27 -11.19
N ASP A 320 -3.46 25.94 -10.35
CA ASP A 320 -3.27 25.71 -8.92
C ASP A 320 -3.10 24.22 -8.67
N VAL A 321 -2.20 23.83 -7.78
CA VAL A 321 -1.94 22.43 -7.41
C VAL A 321 -2.10 22.29 -5.91
N VAL A 322 -2.91 21.34 -5.44
CA VAL A 322 -3.04 21.03 -4.01
C VAL A 322 -2.16 19.85 -3.63
N THR A 323 -1.63 19.87 -2.42
CA THR A 323 -0.88 18.75 -1.83
C THR A 323 -0.97 18.77 -0.31
N GLY A 324 -0.57 17.68 0.37
CA GLY A 324 -0.42 17.67 1.81
C GLY A 324 0.81 18.47 2.27
N THR A 325 0.82 18.87 3.53
CA THR A 325 1.92 19.69 4.09
C THR A 325 3.27 18.97 4.03
N LEU A 326 3.30 17.64 4.15
CA LEU A 326 4.56 16.87 4.08
C LEU A 326 5.22 16.99 2.70
N ALA A 327 4.45 16.85 1.61
CA ALA A 327 4.98 16.90 0.24
C ALA A 327 5.07 18.34 -0.32
N GLY A 328 4.55 19.33 0.38
CA GLY A 328 4.50 20.73 -0.08
C GLY A 328 5.85 21.30 -0.55
N PRO A 329 6.94 21.18 0.23
CA PRO A 329 8.25 21.65 -0.19
C PRO A 329 8.74 21.02 -1.50
N LEU A 330 8.56 19.72 -1.68
CA LEU A 330 8.93 19.00 -2.92
C LEU A 330 8.16 19.53 -4.14
N ILE A 331 6.83 19.57 -4.02
CA ILE A 331 5.97 20.00 -5.13
C ILE A 331 6.28 21.45 -5.52
N ARG A 332 6.60 22.29 -4.53
CA ARG A 332 7.01 23.70 -4.77
C ARG A 332 8.34 23.77 -5.51
N GLU A 333 9.36 23.03 -5.06
CA GLU A 333 10.67 22.95 -5.73
C GLU A 333 10.54 22.48 -7.19
N CYS A 334 9.77 21.44 -7.43
CA CYS A 334 9.49 20.93 -8.77
C CYS A 334 8.77 21.97 -9.66
N ALA A 335 7.76 22.64 -9.10
CA ALA A 335 7.03 23.70 -9.80
C ALA A 335 7.92 24.91 -10.13
N ASP A 336 8.77 25.33 -9.20
CA ASP A 336 9.70 26.45 -9.40
C ASP A 336 10.74 26.13 -10.49
N THR A 337 11.28 24.90 -10.47
CA THR A 337 12.21 24.41 -11.49
C THR A 337 11.56 24.37 -12.88
N LEU A 338 10.31 23.91 -12.95
CA LEU A 338 9.53 23.91 -14.21
C LEU A 338 9.28 25.34 -14.70
N MET A 339 8.89 26.27 -13.82
CA MET A 339 8.64 27.67 -14.18
C MET A 339 9.92 28.40 -14.58
N GLN A 340 11.08 28.04 -14.04
CA GLN A 340 12.38 28.56 -14.51
C GLN A 340 12.66 28.16 -15.95
N LYS A 341 12.39 26.89 -16.34
CA LYS A 341 12.58 26.40 -17.71
C LYS A 341 11.50 26.92 -18.67
N TYR A 342 10.25 27.08 -18.19
CA TYR A 342 9.09 27.52 -18.96
C TYR A 342 8.39 28.73 -18.30
N PRO A 343 8.94 29.96 -18.44
CA PRO A 343 8.42 31.16 -17.75
C PRO A 343 6.97 31.54 -18.11
N GLN A 344 6.44 31.01 -19.22
CA GLN A 344 5.06 31.20 -19.66
C GLN A 344 4.05 30.35 -18.90
N VAL A 345 4.50 29.35 -18.10
CA VAL A 345 3.67 28.54 -17.21
C VAL A 345 3.66 29.16 -15.82
N LYS A 346 2.51 29.16 -15.16
CA LYS A 346 2.36 29.62 -13.77
C LYS A 346 1.71 28.52 -12.94
N ILE A 347 2.47 28.00 -11.97
CA ILE A 347 2.00 26.96 -11.04
C ILE A 347 1.96 27.57 -9.64
N ASN A 348 0.80 27.48 -8.97
CA ASN A 348 0.64 27.91 -7.59
C ASN A 348 0.39 26.68 -6.72
N VAL A 349 1.25 26.42 -5.77
CA VAL A 349 1.17 25.25 -4.90
C VAL A 349 0.48 25.62 -3.59
N HIS A 350 -0.61 24.92 -3.27
CA HIS A 350 -1.38 25.06 -2.05
C HIS A 350 -1.12 23.85 -1.15
N GLU A 351 -0.43 24.07 -0.05
CA GLU A 351 -0.23 23.08 1.01
C GLU A 351 -1.48 23.04 1.89
N ILE A 352 -2.14 21.91 1.93
CA ILE A 352 -3.38 21.70 2.68
C ILE A 352 -3.06 21.05 4.01
N LYS A 353 -3.33 21.75 5.10
CA LYS A 353 -3.30 21.17 6.44
C LYS A 353 -4.47 20.22 6.60
N ASN A 354 -4.21 19.01 7.05
CA ASN A 354 -5.26 18.04 7.32
C ASN A 354 -5.95 18.38 8.65
N GLU A 355 -7.09 19.07 8.59
CA GLU A 355 -7.91 19.38 9.75
C GLU A 355 -9.01 18.34 9.97
N TYR A 356 -9.34 17.57 8.93
CA TYR A 356 -10.37 16.53 8.98
C TYR A 356 -9.96 15.37 9.88
N PHE A 357 -8.75 14.87 9.73
CA PHE A 357 -8.18 13.85 10.62
C PHE A 357 -7.47 14.47 11.82
N GLY A 358 -6.91 15.66 11.67
CA GLY A 358 -6.16 16.35 12.72
C GLY A 358 -4.85 15.67 13.10
N GLY A 359 -4.39 15.89 14.32
CA GLY A 359 -3.17 15.31 14.85
C GLY A 359 -1.91 15.70 14.09
N ASN A 360 -1.09 14.70 13.72
CA ASN A 360 0.11 14.89 12.90
C ASN A 360 -0.06 14.36 11.46
N VAL A 361 -1.31 14.20 10.99
CA VAL A 361 -1.57 13.73 9.63
C VAL A 361 -1.19 14.80 8.62
N SER A 362 -0.20 14.51 7.77
CA SER A 362 0.41 15.50 6.85
C SER A 362 0.56 14.99 5.41
N VAL A 363 0.31 13.69 5.17
CA VAL A 363 0.47 13.05 3.87
C VAL A 363 -0.62 13.47 2.88
N ALA A 364 -0.27 13.60 1.61
CA ALA A 364 -1.19 14.03 0.55
C ALA A 364 -2.40 13.09 0.40
N GLY A 365 -2.20 11.77 0.46
CA GLY A 365 -3.27 10.79 0.25
C GLY A 365 -4.41 10.80 1.29
N LEU A 366 -4.25 11.52 2.40
CA LEU A 366 -5.28 11.67 3.43
C LEU A 366 -5.93 13.07 3.44
N VAL A 367 -5.55 13.96 2.52
CA VAL A 367 -6.19 15.26 2.35
C VAL A 367 -7.62 15.06 1.83
N THR A 368 -8.57 15.78 2.42
CA THR A 368 -10.00 15.66 2.10
C THR A 368 -10.50 16.82 1.24
N GLY A 369 -11.61 16.60 0.55
CA GLY A 369 -12.28 17.66 -0.21
C GLY A 369 -12.71 18.83 0.66
N THR A 370 -13.20 18.55 1.89
CA THR A 370 -13.57 19.57 2.89
C THR A 370 -12.39 20.48 3.23
N ASP A 371 -11.21 19.90 3.49
CA ASP A 371 -10.02 20.68 3.83
C ASP A 371 -9.57 21.56 2.67
N ILE A 372 -9.61 21.05 1.44
CA ILE A 372 -9.27 21.82 0.24
C ILE A 372 -10.25 22.99 0.07
N ILE A 373 -11.56 22.75 0.14
CA ILE A 373 -12.58 23.80 0.00
C ILE A 373 -12.36 24.91 1.04
N LYS A 374 -12.19 24.51 2.30
CA LYS A 374 -12.01 25.45 3.41
C LYS A 374 -10.77 26.34 3.25
N GLN A 375 -9.66 25.76 2.78
CA GLN A 375 -8.37 26.44 2.77
C GLN A 375 -8.08 27.17 1.44
N CYS A 376 -8.67 26.70 0.33
CA CYS A 376 -8.49 27.30 -1.01
C CYS A 376 -9.57 28.28 -1.42
N SER A 377 -10.70 28.37 -0.71
CA SER A 377 -11.79 29.29 -1.07
C SER A 377 -11.31 30.74 -1.15
N GLY A 378 -11.49 31.37 -2.32
CA GLY A 378 -11.07 32.74 -2.62
C GLY A 378 -9.54 32.95 -2.72
N LYS A 379 -8.76 31.87 -2.76
CA LYS A 379 -7.29 31.93 -2.83
C LYS A 379 -6.69 31.31 -4.11
N LEU A 380 -7.53 30.74 -4.98
CA LEU A 380 -7.06 30.22 -6.26
C LEU A 380 -6.67 31.35 -7.20
N HIS A 381 -5.60 31.15 -7.96
CA HIS A 381 -5.06 32.08 -8.93
C HIS A 381 -5.34 31.68 -10.37
N SER A 382 -5.98 30.51 -10.57
CA SER A 382 -6.30 29.92 -11.87
C SER A 382 -7.70 29.31 -11.86
N ASP A 383 -8.28 29.19 -13.06
CA ASP A 383 -9.53 28.46 -13.27
C ASP A 383 -9.32 26.92 -13.28
N LEU A 384 -8.08 26.47 -13.14
CA LEU A 384 -7.69 25.06 -13.17
C LEU A 384 -7.03 24.67 -11.83
N LEU A 385 -7.63 23.70 -11.15
CA LEU A 385 -7.11 23.10 -9.93
C LEU A 385 -6.68 21.66 -10.20
N ALA A 386 -5.42 21.34 -10.03
CA ALA A 386 -4.87 20.00 -10.15
C ALA A 386 -4.86 19.31 -8.78
N VAL A 387 -5.40 18.11 -8.74
CA VAL A 387 -5.51 17.26 -7.54
C VAL A 387 -4.77 15.94 -7.80
N PRO A 388 -3.79 15.56 -6.99
CA PRO A 388 -3.11 14.27 -7.14
C PRO A 388 -4.07 13.09 -7.00
N GLU A 389 -3.92 12.08 -7.86
CA GLU A 389 -4.76 10.86 -7.86
C GLU A 389 -4.80 10.15 -6.52
N VAL A 390 -3.72 10.20 -5.73
CA VAL A 390 -3.66 9.59 -4.41
C VAL A 390 -4.71 10.12 -3.43
N MET A 391 -5.26 11.31 -3.66
CA MET A 391 -6.35 11.89 -2.85
C MET A 391 -7.72 11.31 -3.24
N ILE A 392 -7.82 10.64 -4.38
CA ILE A 392 -9.06 10.14 -4.99
C ILE A 392 -8.99 8.62 -5.02
N ARG A 393 -9.95 7.95 -4.39
CA ARG A 393 -9.85 6.52 -4.03
C ARG A 393 -10.78 5.57 -4.78
N ASP A 394 -11.61 6.07 -5.67
CA ASP A 394 -12.56 5.23 -6.38
C ASP A 394 -12.85 5.71 -7.82
N GLU A 395 -13.57 4.88 -8.59
CA GLU A 395 -13.99 5.17 -9.97
C GLU A 395 -14.88 6.42 -10.08
N LYS A 396 -15.49 6.87 -8.98
CA LYS A 396 -16.35 8.06 -8.93
C LYS A 396 -15.54 9.34 -8.73
N GLY A 397 -14.24 9.24 -8.47
CA GLY A 397 -13.38 10.39 -8.18
C GLY A 397 -13.72 11.05 -6.85
N GLN A 398 -13.95 10.26 -5.79
CA GLN A 398 -14.32 10.73 -4.45
C GLN A 398 -13.10 10.78 -3.52
N PHE A 399 -13.03 11.86 -2.74
CA PHE A 399 -12.14 11.96 -1.59
C PHE A 399 -12.57 11.03 -0.45
N LEU A 400 -11.78 10.98 0.62
CA LEU A 400 -12.10 10.15 1.78
C LEU A 400 -13.36 10.60 2.54
N ASP A 401 -13.74 11.87 2.42
CA ASP A 401 -14.95 12.50 2.97
C ASP A 401 -16.15 12.52 1.99
N ASP A 402 -16.11 11.68 0.96
CA ASP A 402 -17.13 11.46 -0.07
C ASP A 402 -17.40 12.65 -1.00
N ILE A 403 -16.69 13.77 -0.86
CA ILE A 403 -16.74 14.87 -1.81
C ILE A 403 -16.13 14.39 -3.14
N THR A 404 -16.83 14.66 -4.24
CA THR A 404 -16.34 14.35 -5.59
C THR A 404 -15.46 15.48 -6.13
N LEU A 405 -14.61 15.14 -7.10
CA LEU A 405 -13.80 16.15 -7.81
C LEU A 405 -14.65 17.22 -8.50
N GLU A 406 -15.85 16.85 -8.99
CA GLU A 406 -16.81 17.79 -9.59
C GLU A 406 -17.40 18.75 -8.54
N GLU A 407 -17.78 18.24 -7.37
CA GLU A 407 -18.29 19.05 -6.26
C GLU A 407 -17.23 20.01 -5.73
N LEU A 408 -15.98 19.55 -5.61
CA LEU A 408 -14.83 20.39 -5.27
C LEU A 408 -14.69 21.56 -6.25
N GLY A 409 -14.66 21.27 -7.55
CA GLY A 409 -14.55 22.29 -8.60
C GLY A 409 -15.71 23.29 -8.56
N ARG A 410 -16.94 22.81 -8.34
CA ARG A 410 -18.13 23.65 -8.21
C ARG A 410 -18.05 24.57 -6.98
N ALA A 411 -17.63 24.03 -5.83
CA ALA A 411 -17.51 24.78 -4.58
C ALA A 411 -16.44 25.88 -4.65
N LEU A 412 -15.36 25.65 -5.39
CA LEU A 412 -14.26 26.60 -5.55
C LEU A 412 -14.40 27.52 -6.77
N GLY A 413 -15.42 27.30 -7.61
CA GLY A 413 -15.63 28.07 -8.85
C GLY A 413 -14.55 27.84 -9.90
N CYS A 414 -13.90 26.67 -9.91
CA CYS A 414 -12.83 26.32 -10.83
C CYS A 414 -13.09 24.96 -11.51
N ARG A 415 -12.24 24.60 -12.44
CA ARG A 415 -12.19 23.25 -13.00
C ARG A 415 -11.19 22.41 -12.22
N ALA A 416 -11.64 21.47 -11.41
CA ALA A 416 -10.79 20.48 -10.77
C ALA A 416 -10.49 19.33 -11.74
N VAL A 417 -9.23 18.89 -11.78
CA VAL A 417 -8.75 17.76 -12.59
C VAL A 417 -7.83 16.87 -11.76
N SER A 418 -7.92 15.56 -11.96
CA SER A 418 -6.97 14.62 -11.41
C SER A 418 -5.66 14.65 -12.20
N ILE A 419 -4.53 14.55 -11.50
CA ILE A 419 -3.20 14.43 -12.09
C ILE A 419 -2.47 13.23 -11.50
N PRO A 420 -1.56 12.57 -12.27
CA PRO A 420 -0.77 11.46 -11.76
C PRO A 420 0.02 11.80 -10.49
N THR A 421 0.20 10.80 -9.64
CA THR A 421 0.94 10.95 -8.37
C THR A 421 2.45 10.71 -8.54
N ASP A 422 2.89 10.12 -9.67
CA ASP A 422 4.31 9.99 -9.99
C ASP A 422 4.91 11.28 -10.54
N GLY A 423 6.24 11.46 -10.36
CA GLY A 423 6.91 12.70 -10.76
C GLY A 423 6.86 12.99 -12.26
N GLY A 424 7.10 11.98 -13.10
CA GLY A 424 7.08 12.14 -14.55
C GLY A 424 5.68 12.48 -15.09
N GLY A 425 4.66 11.76 -14.61
CA GLY A 425 3.26 12.02 -14.92
C GLY A 425 2.81 13.40 -14.44
N CYS A 426 3.20 13.80 -13.24
CA CYS A 426 2.91 15.12 -12.69
C CYS A 426 3.57 16.25 -13.52
N CYS A 427 4.83 16.08 -13.92
CA CYS A 427 5.51 17.01 -14.80
C CYS A 427 4.76 17.20 -16.13
N LYS A 428 4.37 16.11 -16.79
CA LYS A 428 3.55 16.14 -18.02
C LYS A 428 2.23 16.87 -17.81
N ALA A 429 1.58 16.61 -16.69
CA ALA A 429 0.32 17.28 -16.34
C ALA A 429 0.52 18.77 -16.13
N MET A 430 1.57 19.20 -15.43
CA MET A 430 1.90 20.60 -15.21
C MET A 430 2.30 21.34 -16.51
N LEU A 431 2.86 20.65 -17.49
CA LEU A 431 3.17 21.22 -18.82
C LEU A 431 1.96 21.27 -19.77
N SER A 432 0.87 20.60 -19.42
CA SER A 432 -0.33 20.49 -20.26
C SER A 432 -1.32 21.61 -20.01
N THR A 433 -1.95 22.10 -21.06
CA THR A 433 -3.03 23.12 -20.93
C THR A 433 -4.36 22.53 -20.46
N HIS A 434 -4.49 21.23 -20.31
CA HIS A 434 -5.75 20.54 -19.95
C HIS A 434 -6.99 21.07 -20.68
N LYS A 435 -6.88 21.43 -21.96
CA LYS A 435 -8.00 21.96 -22.77
C LYS A 435 -9.18 21.00 -22.69
N ARG A 436 -10.39 21.52 -22.44
CA ARG A 436 -11.63 20.76 -22.59
C ARG A 436 -11.65 20.10 -23.98
N LYS A 437 -11.68 18.77 -24.04
CA LYS A 437 -12.12 18.09 -25.27
C LYS A 437 -13.58 18.50 -25.49
N THR A 438 -13.82 19.42 -26.39
CA THR A 438 -15.16 19.75 -26.83
C THR A 438 -15.67 18.53 -27.60
N ILE A 439 -16.44 17.67 -26.92
CA ILE A 439 -17.16 16.59 -27.60
C ILE A 439 -18.18 17.28 -28.49
N LYS A 440 -17.86 17.44 -29.78
CA LYS A 440 -18.86 17.80 -30.78
C LYS A 440 -19.79 16.60 -30.93
N PHE A 441 -20.94 16.66 -30.27
CA PHE A 441 -22.05 15.80 -30.63
C PHE A 441 -22.40 16.16 -32.07
N LYS A 442 -22.09 15.29 -33.04
CA LYS A 442 -22.69 15.34 -34.36
C LYS A 442 -24.19 15.09 -34.17
N ARG A 443 -25.00 16.12 -34.49
CA ARG A 443 -26.45 16.00 -34.61
C ARG A 443 -26.80 15.10 -35.77
#